data_16a8319e24ba5cda32a34af049726459
#
_entry.id   16a8319e24ba5cda32a34af049726459
#
_cell.length_a   1.000
_cell.length_b   1.000
_cell.length_c   1.000
_cell.angle_alpha   90.00
_cell.angle_beta   90.00
_cell.angle_gamma   90.00
#
_symmetry.space_group_name_H-M   'P 1'
#
loop_
_entity.id
_entity.type
_entity.pdbx_description
1 polymer ?
#
loop_
_entity_poly.entity_id
_entity_poly.type
_entity_poly.pdbx_seq_one_letter_code
_entity_poly.pdbx_strand_id
1 'polypeptide(L)'
;MKFIHNLLKITVLTSVILMPLVSCSNDSDEASENQASQSCLDKSGLTEFELTDEAKNSVRGESIDLVVYDAFLAPEGAFKRFKDETGITVNILTTADTGTMVSQAVLTSGDPVGDVMFGIDNTFLCRALNNDVFLPYIPSTWDELSGPLKLDSSGRVTPVDYGDICLNYWKDSFEAPPTSITDLTNSRFSSEFVTQNPETSAPGMGFLLSSIAVFGDDWENFWSELRSNDIAIRSGWSEAYYEDFYSKERNIVTSYATSPVAEYIFADPPVESPPTAIITDSCFRSVEFTGILRGTDSPAASALLVDFLTSVYFQELIPETNFVLPANENAELPEVFDLFLEEIPNAVTISPDLIDRYRNIWTARWTELVLR
;
A
#
# COMPACT_ATOMS: atom_id res chain seq x y z
N MET A 1 -82.92 26.48 4.31
CA MET A 1 -83.59 27.12 3.18
C MET A 1 -82.98 26.48 1.94
N LYS A 2 -83.68 25.55 1.32
CA LYS A 2 -84.45 25.67 0.09
C LYS A 2 -83.50 26.11 -1.08
N PHE A 3 -83.36 25.45 -2.23
CA PHE A 3 -84.15 24.62 -3.12
C PHE A 3 -83.27 24.31 -4.32
N ILE A 4 -83.31 23.21 -4.92
CA ILE A 4 -84.00 22.48 -6.01
C ILE A 4 -83.02 22.25 -7.20
N HIS A 5 -82.84 20.99 -7.47
CA HIS A 5 -83.07 20.18 -8.70
C HIS A 5 -82.93 20.90 -10.05
N ASN A 6 -82.12 20.34 -10.94
CA ASN A 6 -82.64 19.85 -12.22
C ASN A 6 -81.71 18.79 -12.85
N LEU A 7 -82.32 17.67 -13.22
CA LEU A 7 -81.86 16.61 -14.06
C LEU A 7 -81.73 17.07 -15.51
N LEU A 8 -80.65 16.66 -16.20
CA LEU A 8 -80.77 16.46 -17.63
C LEU A 8 -79.94 15.21 -18.00
N LYS A 9 -80.67 14.19 -18.48
CA LYS A 9 -80.16 12.95 -19.10
C LYS A 9 -79.63 13.31 -20.47
N ILE A 10 -78.42 12.88 -20.82
CA ILE A 10 -77.99 12.72 -22.19
C ILE A 10 -77.19 11.38 -22.29
N THR A 11 -77.54 10.68 -23.26
CA THR A 11 -77.41 9.31 -23.70
C THR A 11 -75.96 8.92 -23.97
N VAL A 12 -75.63 7.70 -23.59
CA VAL A 12 -74.44 6.85 -23.85
C VAL A 12 -74.03 6.81 -25.32
N LEU A 13 -72.78 7.00 -25.60
CA LEU A 13 -72.11 6.41 -26.77
C LEU A 13 -70.79 5.78 -26.29
N THR A 14 -70.85 4.44 -26.21
CA THR A 14 -69.68 3.59 -25.91
C THR A 14 -68.78 3.51 -27.13
N SER A 15 -67.62 4.19 -27.03
CA SER A 15 -66.49 3.88 -27.92
C SER A 15 -65.45 3.14 -27.13
N VAL A 16 -65.34 1.84 -27.43
CA VAL A 16 -64.29 0.95 -26.95
C VAL A 16 -63.01 1.33 -27.67
N ILE A 17 -62.09 2.03 -26.99
CA ILE A 17 -60.72 2.22 -27.44
C ILE A 17 -59.91 1.14 -26.75
N LEU A 18 -59.45 0.13 -27.50
CA LEU A 18 -58.38 -0.75 -27.09
C LEU A 18 -57.10 0.04 -26.99
N MET A 19 -56.65 0.34 -25.75
CA MET A 19 -55.26 0.74 -25.49
C MET A 19 -54.40 -0.52 -25.30
N PRO A 20 -53.26 -0.61 -25.98
CA PRO A 20 -52.31 -1.68 -25.68
C PRO A 20 -51.73 -1.43 -24.29
N LEU A 21 -51.81 -2.43 -23.43
CA LEU A 21 -51.05 -2.49 -22.18
C LEU A 21 -49.55 -2.55 -22.53
N VAL A 22 -48.88 -1.40 -22.46
CA VAL A 22 -47.42 -1.36 -22.34
C VAL A 22 -47.12 -1.75 -20.90
N SER A 23 -46.71 -3.00 -20.73
CA SER A 23 -46.07 -3.46 -19.51
C SER A 23 -44.76 -2.72 -19.37
N CYS A 24 -44.70 -1.70 -18.50
CA CYS A 24 -43.44 -1.25 -18.00
C CYS A 24 -42.90 -2.33 -17.07
N SER A 25 -42.05 -3.20 -17.60
CA SER A 25 -41.13 -3.97 -16.77
C SER A 25 -40.15 -2.96 -16.15
N ASN A 26 -40.08 -2.93 -14.84
CA ASN A 26 -39.00 -2.30 -14.09
C ASN A 26 -37.69 -3.06 -14.39
N ASP A 27 -37.00 -2.68 -15.46
CA ASP A 27 -35.62 -3.08 -15.76
C ASP A 27 -34.68 -1.91 -15.35
N SER A 28 -34.73 -1.49 -14.10
CA SER A 28 -33.80 -0.46 -13.59
C SER A 28 -32.88 -0.92 -12.46
N ASP A 29 -32.94 -2.21 -12.06
CA ASP A 29 -32.07 -2.73 -10.99
C ASP A 29 -31.12 -3.86 -11.40
N GLU A 30 -31.14 -4.34 -12.65
CA GLU A 30 -30.22 -5.38 -13.12
C GLU A 30 -29.03 -4.86 -13.96
N ALA A 31 -28.93 -3.56 -14.21
CA ALA A 31 -27.84 -3.01 -15.03
C ALA A 31 -26.56 -2.63 -14.24
N SER A 32 -26.55 -2.80 -12.92
CA SER A 32 -25.38 -2.43 -12.09
C SER A 32 -24.56 -3.61 -11.54
N GLU A 33 -25.03 -4.85 -11.67
CA GLU A 33 -24.33 -6.02 -11.11
C GLU A 33 -23.45 -6.79 -12.11
N ASN A 34 -23.38 -6.42 -13.39
CA ASN A 34 -22.65 -7.20 -14.41
C ASN A 34 -21.47 -6.46 -15.07
N GLN A 35 -20.92 -5.42 -14.44
CA GLN A 35 -19.53 -5.08 -14.66
C GLN A 35 -18.71 -5.80 -13.56
N ALA A 36 -18.38 -7.07 -13.79
CA ALA A 36 -17.19 -7.63 -13.16
C ALA A 36 -16.06 -6.67 -13.52
N SER A 37 -15.63 -5.84 -12.56
CA SER A 37 -14.51 -4.93 -12.78
C SER A 37 -13.33 -5.80 -13.22
N GLN A 38 -12.84 -5.56 -14.42
CA GLN A 38 -11.67 -6.26 -14.93
C GLN A 38 -10.56 -6.06 -13.89
N SER A 39 -9.87 -7.15 -13.52
CA SER A 39 -8.77 -7.10 -12.58
C SER A 39 -7.72 -6.07 -13.01
N CYS A 40 -7.20 -5.28 -12.10
CA CYS A 40 -6.10 -4.36 -12.39
C CYS A 40 -4.83 -5.11 -12.77
N LEU A 41 -4.70 -6.37 -12.30
CA LEU A 41 -3.55 -7.24 -12.51
C LEU A 41 -3.66 -8.05 -13.82
N ASP A 42 -4.84 -8.12 -14.41
CA ASP A 42 -5.13 -8.93 -15.61
C ASP A 42 -5.13 -8.05 -16.86
N LYS A 43 -3.96 -7.59 -17.27
CA LYS A 43 -3.77 -6.89 -18.57
C LYS A 43 -2.84 -7.71 -19.45
N SER A 44 -3.41 -8.61 -20.25
CA SER A 44 -2.69 -9.28 -21.33
C SER A 44 -2.51 -8.35 -22.52
N GLY A 45 -1.34 -8.43 -23.21
CA GLY A 45 -1.11 -7.73 -24.50
C GLY A 45 -0.48 -6.34 -24.38
N LEU A 46 0.15 -6.03 -23.24
CA LEU A 46 1.00 -4.86 -23.13
C LEU A 46 2.28 -5.07 -23.94
N THR A 47 2.72 -4.03 -24.65
CA THR A 47 4.00 -4.05 -25.34
C THR A 47 5.10 -3.93 -24.30
N GLU A 48 5.91 -4.96 -24.17
CA GLU A 48 7.08 -4.95 -23.30
C GLU A 48 8.14 -4.01 -23.89
N PHE A 49 8.79 -3.24 -23.01
CA PHE A 49 10.00 -2.53 -23.37
C PHE A 49 11.16 -3.54 -23.33
N GLU A 50 11.90 -3.67 -24.42
CA GLU A 50 13.07 -4.54 -24.51
C GLU A 50 14.36 -3.75 -24.37
N LEU A 51 15.16 -4.06 -23.36
CA LEU A 51 16.45 -3.43 -23.13
C LEU A 51 17.55 -4.09 -23.97
N THR A 52 17.79 -3.53 -25.18
CA THR A 52 18.84 -4.03 -26.08
C THR A 52 20.24 -3.59 -25.64
N ASP A 53 21.31 -4.32 -26.09
CA ASP A 53 22.70 -3.93 -25.80
C ASP A 53 23.07 -2.57 -26.38
N GLU A 54 22.46 -2.16 -27.52
CA GLU A 54 22.64 -0.84 -28.11
C GLU A 54 22.05 0.24 -27.20
N ALA A 55 20.84 0.01 -26.65
CA ALA A 55 20.19 0.90 -25.69
C ALA A 55 21.02 1.06 -24.42
N LYS A 56 21.52 -0.05 -23.83
CA LYS A 56 22.42 -0.01 -22.66
C LYS A 56 23.66 0.84 -22.88
N ASN A 57 24.26 0.76 -24.06
CA ASN A 57 25.47 1.51 -24.38
C ASN A 57 25.19 3.00 -24.64
N SER A 58 24.01 3.34 -25.14
CA SER A 58 23.65 4.71 -25.48
C SER A 58 23.41 5.61 -24.27
N VAL A 59 23.02 5.04 -23.11
CA VAL A 59 22.62 5.79 -21.91
C VAL A 59 23.76 6.16 -20.96
N ARG A 60 25.01 5.85 -21.32
CA ARG A 60 26.17 6.22 -20.51
C ARG A 60 26.30 7.74 -20.40
N GLY A 61 26.37 8.23 -19.15
CA GLY A 61 26.46 9.67 -18.86
C GLY A 61 25.11 10.34 -18.60
N GLU A 62 24.00 9.59 -18.74
CA GLU A 62 22.68 10.09 -18.35
C GLU A 62 22.53 10.25 -16.82
N SER A 63 21.52 11.00 -16.44
CA SER A 63 21.07 11.14 -15.06
C SER A 63 19.60 10.82 -15.02
N ILE A 64 19.18 10.01 -14.05
CA ILE A 64 17.79 9.60 -13.85
C ILE A 64 17.36 9.88 -12.42
N ASP A 65 16.08 10.12 -12.24
CA ASP A 65 15.45 10.46 -10.99
C ASP A 65 14.67 9.27 -10.43
N LEU A 66 15.07 8.81 -9.23
CA LEU A 66 14.38 7.76 -8.46
C LEU A 66 13.44 8.41 -7.45
N VAL A 67 12.14 8.24 -7.66
CA VAL A 67 11.09 8.72 -6.76
C VAL A 67 10.89 7.72 -5.63
N VAL A 68 10.98 8.19 -4.38
CA VAL A 68 10.90 7.35 -3.18
C VAL A 68 10.01 7.99 -2.10
N TYR A 69 9.52 7.19 -1.16
CA TYR A 69 8.82 7.68 0.04
C TYR A 69 9.80 8.32 1.05
N ASP A 70 9.28 9.06 2.03
CA ASP A 70 10.08 9.90 2.94
C ASP A 70 11.01 9.11 3.87
N ALA A 71 10.63 7.90 4.27
CA ALA A 71 11.43 7.03 5.12
C ALA A 71 12.50 6.21 4.38
N PHE A 72 12.54 6.25 3.04
CA PHE A 72 13.55 5.51 2.27
C PHE A 72 14.96 6.01 2.54
N LEU A 73 15.84 5.08 2.90
CA LEU A 73 17.27 5.34 3.06
C LEU A 73 18.05 4.64 1.95
N ALA A 74 18.77 5.43 1.17
CA ALA A 74 19.68 4.88 0.15
C ALA A 74 20.82 4.11 0.80
N PRO A 75 21.03 2.81 0.48
CA PRO A 75 22.16 2.06 1.01
C PRO A 75 23.49 2.73 0.63
N GLU A 76 24.40 2.81 1.60
CA GLU A 76 25.67 3.50 1.41
C GLU A 76 26.45 2.90 0.24
N GLY A 77 26.87 3.75 -0.69
CA GLY A 77 27.66 3.34 -1.86
C GLY A 77 26.89 2.63 -2.97
N ALA A 78 25.62 2.23 -2.77
CA ALA A 78 24.86 1.49 -3.77
C ALA A 78 24.76 2.23 -5.11
N PHE A 79 24.29 3.47 -5.11
CA PHE A 79 24.13 4.24 -6.34
C PHE A 79 25.47 4.73 -6.91
N LYS A 80 26.53 4.81 -6.06
CA LYS A 80 27.89 5.00 -6.57
C LYS A 80 28.35 3.79 -7.39
N ARG A 81 28.11 2.56 -6.90
CA ARG A 81 28.42 1.33 -7.63
C ARG A 81 27.63 1.26 -8.94
N PHE A 82 26.33 1.53 -8.92
CA PHE A 82 25.52 1.59 -10.13
C PHE A 82 26.12 2.54 -11.16
N LYS A 83 26.53 3.75 -10.73
CA LYS A 83 27.20 4.73 -11.61
C LYS A 83 28.53 4.23 -12.14
N ASP A 84 29.36 3.58 -11.32
CA ASP A 84 30.66 3.06 -11.74
C ASP A 84 30.49 1.94 -12.80
N GLU A 85 29.45 1.12 -12.70
CA GLU A 85 29.15 0.03 -13.62
C GLU A 85 28.49 0.52 -14.93
N THR A 86 27.49 1.40 -14.82
CA THR A 86 26.66 1.81 -15.97
C THR A 86 27.05 3.16 -16.57
N GLY A 87 27.68 4.03 -15.79
CA GLY A 87 27.93 5.44 -16.12
C GLY A 87 26.73 6.35 -15.85
N ILE A 88 25.60 5.84 -15.33
CA ILE A 88 24.37 6.59 -15.08
C ILE A 88 24.38 7.13 -13.65
N THR A 89 23.96 8.38 -13.48
CA THR A 89 23.79 9.01 -12.18
C THR A 89 22.35 8.87 -11.71
N VAL A 90 22.12 8.41 -10.48
CA VAL A 90 20.80 8.37 -9.86
C VAL A 90 20.65 9.55 -8.89
N ASN A 91 19.63 10.38 -9.08
CA ASN A 91 19.20 11.37 -8.12
C ASN A 91 17.99 10.81 -7.36
N ILE A 92 17.92 11.07 -6.05
CA ILE A 92 16.78 10.62 -5.23
C ILE A 92 15.83 11.79 -5.05
N LEU A 93 14.57 11.58 -5.45
CA LEU A 93 13.47 12.50 -5.25
C LEU A 93 12.57 11.96 -4.13
N THR A 94 12.77 12.46 -2.93
CA THR A 94 11.95 12.10 -1.76
C THR A 94 10.61 12.82 -1.83
N THR A 95 9.54 12.05 -1.66
CA THR A 95 8.16 12.53 -1.57
C THR A 95 7.67 12.49 -0.11
N ALA A 96 6.37 12.36 0.11
CA ALA A 96 5.80 11.97 1.40
C ALA A 96 5.61 10.42 1.43
N ASP A 97 4.86 9.90 2.40
CA ASP A 97 4.57 8.46 2.51
C ASP A 97 3.85 7.92 1.25
N THR A 98 3.90 6.62 1.05
CA THR A 98 3.54 5.88 -0.17
C THR A 98 2.19 6.29 -0.77
N GLY A 99 1.15 6.48 0.03
CA GLY A 99 -0.17 6.87 -0.49
C GLY A 99 -0.17 8.25 -1.16
N THR A 100 0.62 9.19 -0.64
CA THR A 100 0.81 10.52 -1.22
C THR A 100 1.66 10.44 -2.48
N MET A 101 2.75 9.67 -2.44
CA MET A 101 3.63 9.40 -3.59
C MET A 101 2.86 8.84 -4.78
N VAL A 102 2.04 7.80 -4.57
CA VAL A 102 1.21 7.21 -5.62
C VAL A 102 0.16 8.19 -6.13
N SER A 103 -0.43 9.00 -5.25
CA SER A 103 -1.40 10.02 -5.66
C SER A 103 -0.77 11.05 -6.60
N GLN A 104 0.46 11.48 -6.33
CA GLN A 104 1.21 12.37 -7.19
C GLN A 104 1.51 11.71 -8.54
N ALA A 105 1.98 10.46 -8.55
CA ALA A 105 2.27 9.73 -9.78
C ALA A 105 1.04 9.53 -10.69
N VAL A 106 -0.14 9.29 -10.09
CA VAL A 106 -1.41 9.22 -10.83
C VAL A 106 -1.75 10.56 -11.49
N LEU A 107 -1.53 11.68 -10.79
CA LEU A 107 -1.81 13.02 -11.32
C LEU A 107 -0.86 13.43 -12.43
N THR A 108 0.34 12.87 -12.46
CA THR A 108 1.39 13.19 -13.44
C THR A 108 1.65 12.04 -14.43
N SER A 109 0.74 11.06 -14.52
CA SER A 109 0.90 9.95 -15.48
C SER A 109 1.03 10.47 -16.92
N GLY A 110 2.11 10.05 -17.60
CA GLY A 110 2.46 10.52 -18.95
C GLY A 110 3.39 11.74 -19.00
N ASP A 111 3.55 12.47 -17.88
CA ASP A 111 4.53 13.56 -17.69
C ASP A 111 5.05 13.48 -16.24
N PRO A 112 5.80 12.40 -15.90
CA PRO A 112 6.13 12.06 -14.53
C PRO A 112 7.18 12.99 -13.93
N VAL A 113 7.21 13.07 -12.59
CA VAL A 113 8.19 13.89 -11.86
C VAL A 113 9.58 13.24 -11.76
N GLY A 114 9.72 11.99 -12.18
CA GLY A 114 10.97 11.23 -12.21
C GLY A 114 10.88 10.07 -13.16
N ASP A 115 11.86 9.17 -13.13
CA ASP A 115 12.03 8.11 -14.13
C ASP A 115 11.63 6.72 -13.60
N VAL A 116 11.95 6.44 -12.34
CA VAL A 116 11.65 5.19 -11.65
C VAL A 116 11.02 5.51 -10.31
N MET A 117 10.01 4.73 -9.92
CA MET A 117 9.43 4.78 -8.58
C MET A 117 9.84 3.54 -7.79
N PHE A 118 10.20 3.72 -6.52
CA PHE A 118 10.47 2.66 -5.56
C PHE A 118 9.53 2.79 -4.35
N GLY A 119 8.95 1.68 -3.89
CA GLY A 119 8.19 1.62 -2.64
C GLY A 119 6.68 1.84 -2.80
N ILE A 120 6.11 1.60 -4.01
CA ILE A 120 4.66 1.41 -4.11
C ILE A 120 4.32 0.02 -3.56
N ASP A 121 3.34 -0.07 -2.66
CA ASP A 121 2.96 -1.33 -2.04
C ASP A 121 1.67 -1.95 -2.63
N ASN A 122 1.40 -3.19 -2.25
CA ASN A 122 0.22 -3.94 -2.71
C ASN A 122 -1.12 -3.27 -2.34
N THR A 123 -1.14 -2.37 -1.36
CA THR A 123 -2.37 -1.67 -0.96
C THR A 123 -2.72 -0.51 -1.89
N PHE A 124 -1.74 0.09 -2.57
CA PHE A 124 -1.91 1.16 -3.56
C PHE A 124 -1.72 0.69 -5.00
N LEU A 125 -1.32 -0.56 -5.22
CA LEU A 125 -0.91 -1.09 -6.52
C LEU A 125 -1.95 -0.86 -7.62
N CYS A 126 -3.19 -1.30 -7.42
CA CYS A 126 -4.23 -1.17 -8.45
C CYS A 126 -4.57 0.29 -8.78
N ARG A 127 -4.44 1.21 -7.80
CA ARG A 127 -4.62 2.63 -8.06
C ARG A 127 -3.64 3.16 -9.11
N ALA A 128 -2.38 2.75 -9.03
CA ALA A 128 -1.37 3.13 -10.02
C ALA A 128 -1.56 2.39 -11.36
N LEU A 129 -1.82 1.08 -11.30
CA LEU A 129 -1.98 0.26 -12.50
C LEU A 129 -3.21 0.65 -13.33
N ASN A 130 -4.33 1.01 -12.70
CA ASN A 130 -5.53 1.48 -13.38
C ASN A 130 -5.39 2.86 -14.03
N ASN A 131 -4.38 3.65 -13.61
CA ASN A 131 -4.08 4.97 -14.15
C ASN A 131 -2.84 4.98 -15.04
N ASP A 132 -2.39 3.80 -15.52
CA ASP A 132 -1.28 3.64 -16.46
C ASP A 132 0.01 4.37 -16.03
N VAL A 133 0.33 4.34 -14.72
CA VAL A 133 1.50 5.04 -14.15
C VAL A 133 2.82 4.45 -14.66
N PHE A 134 2.86 3.14 -14.98
CA PHE A 134 4.10 2.44 -15.27
C PHE A 134 4.21 1.93 -16.71
N LEU A 135 5.45 1.88 -17.21
CA LEU A 135 5.84 1.17 -18.43
C LEU A 135 6.16 -0.29 -18.09
N PRO A 136 5.68 -1.27 -18.88
CA PRO A 136 6.05 -2.67 -18.67
C PRO A 136 7.54 -2.91 -18.94
N TYR A 137 8.23 -3.55 -18.00
CA TYR A 137 9.59 -4.05 -18.13
C TYR A 137 9.78 -5.28 -17.25
N ILE A 138 10.32 -6.35 -17.82
CA ILE A 138 10.69 -7.56 -17.08
C ILE A 138 12.20 -7.51 -16.83
N PRO A 139 12.65 -7.37 -15.57
CA PRO A 139 14.08 -7.32 -15.28
C PRO A 139 14.78 -8.66 -15.52
N SER A 140 16.07 -8.60 -15.78
CA SER A 140 16.90 -9.79 -16.00
C SER A 140 16.92 -10.75 -14.79
N THR A 141 16.64 -10.25 -13.60
CA THR A 141 16.55 -10.97 -12.33
C THR A 141 15.17 -11.57 -12.05
N TRP A 142 14.20 -11.40 -12.98
CA TRP A 142 12.80 -11.79 -12.72
C TRP A 142 12.62 -13.19 -12.18
N ASP A 143 13.35 -14.18 -12.73
CA ASP A 143 13.23 -15.57 -12.31
C ASP A 143 13.86 -15.86 -10.92
N GLU A 144 14.68 -14.94 -10.43
CA GLU A 144 15.30 -14.99 -9.10
C GLU A 144 14.40 -14.38 -8.00
N LEU A 145 13.37 -13.65 -8.38
CA LEU A 145 12.45 -13.04 -7.43
C LEU A 145 11.41 -14.06 -6.94
N SER A 146 10.99 -13.92 -5.69
CA SER A 146 10.03 -14.83 -5.06
C SER A 146 8.68 -14.82 -5.76
N GLY A 147 8.22 -16.01 -6.14
CA GLY A 147 6.97 -16.20 -6.91
C GLY A 147 5.74 -15.60 -6.23
N PRO A 148 5.52 -15.82 -4.93
CA PRO A 148 4.40 -15.24 -4.19
C PRO A 148 4.35 -13.71 -4.16
N LEU A 149 5.47 -13.02 -4.37
CA LEU A 149 5.55 -11.56 -4.39
C LEU A 149 5.22 -10.95 -5.76
N LYS A 150 5.25 -11.74 -6.83
CA LYS A 150 4.96 -11.31 -8.22
C LYS A 150 3.44 -11.15 -8.43
N LEU A 151 2.84 -10.13 -7.83
CA LEU A 151 1.39 -9.92 -7.90
C LEU A 151 0.92 -9.45 -9.28
N ASP A 152 1.75 -8.71 -10.03
CA ASP A 152 1.49 -8.31 -11.43
C ASP A 152 2.46 -9.02 -12.37
N SER A 153 1.95 -9.90 -13.22
CA SER A 153 2.74 -10.64 -14.21
C SER A 153 2.96 -9.89 -15.52
N SER A 154 2.40 -8.69 -15.66
CA SER A 154 2.54 -7.88 -16.88
C SER A 154 3.86 -7.10 -16.96
N GLY A 155 4.67 -7.12 -15.89
CA GLY A 155 5.93 -6.40 -15.80
C GLY A 155 5.79 -4.88 -15.63
N ARG A 156 4.58 -4.36 -15.38
CA ARG A 156 4.42 -2.92 -15.07
C ARG A 156 5.10 -2.54 -13.77
N VAL A 157 5.14 -3.47 -12.82
CA VAL A 157 5.89 -3.34 -11.58
C VAL A 157 6.66 -4.61 -11.27
N THR A 158 7.75 -4.46 -10.54
CA THR A 158 8.64 -5.54 -10.12
C THR A 158 8.72 -5.54 -8.59
N PRO A 159 8.49 -6.66 -7.89
CA PRO A 159 8.66 -6.70 -6.44
C PRO A 159 10.12 -6.47 -6.06
N VAL A 160 10.35 -5.63 -5.06
CA VAL A 160 11.71 -5.30 -4.57
C VAL A 160 11.93 -5.73 -3.13
N ASP A 161 10.89 -5.70 -2.31
CA ASP A 161 10.96 -6.14 -0.93
C ASP A 161 9.56 -6.48 -0.39
N TYR A 162 9.55 -6.99 0.85
CA TYR A 162 8.33 -7.23 1.58
C TYR A 162 8.58 -7.11 3.09
N GLY A 163 7.49 -6.93 3.82
CA GLY A 163 7.48 -6.93 5.27
C GLY A 163 6.09 -7.22 5.80
N ASP A 164 5.98 -7.48 7.08
CA ASP A 164 4.69 -7.62 7.76
C ASP A 164 4.44 -6.40 8.62
N ILE A 165 3.37 -5.66 8.31
CA ILE A 165 2.91 -4.52 9.11
C ILE A 165 2.22 -5.07 10.35
N CYS A 166 2.81 -4.84 11.52
CA CYS A 166 2.37 -5.32 12.82
C CYS A 166 2.18 -4.16 13.81
N LEU A 167 1.64 -4.45 14.97
CA LEU A 167 1.68 -3.54 16.10
C LEU A 167 2.99 -3.76 16.86
N ASN A 168 3.73 -2.68 17.09
CA ASN A 168 4.98 -2.68 17.84
C ASN A 168 4.76 -1.99 19.19
N TYR A 169 5.47 -2.43 20.24
CA TYR A 169 5.38 -1.81 21.56
C TYR A 169 6.72 -1.82 22.30
N TRP A 170 6.93 -0.84 23.20
CA TRP A 170 8.06 -0.82 24.11
C TRP A 170 7.84 -1.80 25.27
N LYS A 171 8.77 -2.76 25.44
CA LYS A 171 8.66 -3.83 26.47
C LYS A 171 8.66 -3.28 27.89
N ASP A 172 9.39 -2.21 28.15
CA ASP A 172 9.55 -1.60 29.47
C ASP A 172 8.39 -0.68 29.88
N SER A 173 7.46 -0.37 28.95
CA SER A 173 6.33 0.52 29.21
C SER A 173 5.14 -0.19 29.88
N PHE A 174 5.11 -1.53 29.87
CA PHE A 174 3.96 -2.29 30.35
C PHE A 174 4.36 -3.47 31.24
N GLU A 175 3.75 -3.58 32.46
CA GLU A 175 3.85 -4.83 33.26
C GLU A 175 3.16 -6.00 32.57
N ALA A 176 2.06 -5.74 31.85
CA ALA A 176 1.31 -6.69 31.04
C ALA A 176 1.06 -6.04 29.67
N PRO A 177 1.93 -6.30 28.69
CA PRO A 177 1.80 -5.70 27.36
C PRO A 177 0.55 -6.21 26.62
N PRO A 178 0.11 -5.53 25.57
CA PRO A 178 -0.96 -6.03 24.71
C PRO A 178 -0.50 -7.33 24.04
N THR A 179 -1.43 -8.28 23.87
CA THR A 179 -1.18 -9.58 23.26
C THR A 179 -1.98 -9.81 21.98
N SER A 180 -2.92 -8.91 21.71
CA SER A 180 -3.77 -8.96 20.54
C SER A 180 -4.20 -7.55 20.11
N ILE A 181 -4.63 -7.41 18.86
CA ILE A 181 -5.21 -6.17 18.35
C ILE A 181 -6.43 -5.72 19.19
N THR A 182 -7.20 -6.66 19.73
CA THR A 182 -8.39 -6.38 20.55
C THR A 182 -8.02 -5.69 21.87
N ASP A 183 -6.83 -5.93 22.40
CA ASP A 183 -6.37 -5.31 23.65
C ASP A 183 -6.28 -3.78 23.55
N LEU A 184 -6.10 -3.24 22.35
CA LEU A 184 -5.97 -1.79 22.12
C LEU A 184 -7.22 -0.99 22.52
N THR A 185 -8.39 -1.63 22.59
CA THR A 185 -9.63 -0.98 23.05
C THR A 185 -9.77 -0.97 24.57
N ASN A 186 -8.90 -1.69 25.29
CA ASN A 186 -8.93 -1.69 26.74
C ASN A 186 -8.39 -0.36 27.31
N SER A 187 -9.10 0.22 28.26
CA SER A 187 -8.75 1.51 28.88
C SER A 187 -7.36 1.55 29.53
N ARG A 188 -6.75 0.41 29.86
CA ARG A 188 -5.35 0.35 30.34
C ARG A 188 -4.32 0.78 29.28
N PHE A 189 -4.71 0.77 28.00
CA PHE A 189 -3.90 1.26 26.87
C PHE A 189 -4.42 2.58 26.32
N SER A 190 -5.22 3.31 27.07
CA SER A 190 -5.71 4.64 26.69
C SER A 190 -4.54 5.60 26.48
N SER A 191 -4.55 6.32 25.36
CA SER A 191 -3.48 7.25 24.98
C SER A 191 -2.12 6.60 24.71
N GLU A 192 -2.07 5.27 24.50
CA GLU A 192 -0.81 4.55 24.26
C GLU A 192 -0.55 4.24 22.78
N PHE A 193 -1.59 4.27 21.94
CA PHE A 193 -1.48 3.82 20.55
C PHE A 193 -1.47 4.98 19.56
N VAL A 194 -0.54 4.90 18.59
CA VAL A 194 -0.46 5.75 17.41
C VAL A 194 -0.48 4.89 16.14
N THR A 195 -1.22 5.35 15.14
CA THR A 195 -1.21 4.78 13.78
C THR A 195 -1.26 5.88 12.73
N GLN A 196 -1.16 5.49 11.47
CA GLN A 196 -1.14 6.42 10.35
C GLN A 196 -2.50 6.49 9.65
N ASN A 197 -2.73 7.58 8.92
CA ASN A 197 -3.90 7.75 8.08
C ASN A 197 -3.83 6.77 6.89
N PRO A 198 -4.84 5.89 6.71
CA PRO A 198 -4.84 4.90 5.63
C PRO A 198 -4.94 5.48 4.21
N GLU A 199 -5.30 6.77 4.05
CA GLU A 199 -5.31 7.41 2.74
C GLU A 199 -3.93 7.84 2.27
N THR A 200 -3.01 8.12 3.21
CA THR A 200 -1.70 8.70 2.93
C THR A 200 -0.53 7.75 3.17
N SER A 201 -0.71 6.73 4.02
CA SER A 201 0.35 5.82 4.49
C SER A 201 0.05 4.36 4.19
N ALA A 202 1.05 3.61 3.73
CA ALA A 202 0.98 2.17 3.51
C ALA A 202 0.78 1.40 4.83
N PRO A 203 1.57 1.62 5.92
CA PRO A 203 1.30 0.99 7.20
C PRO A 203 -0.09 1.30 7.77
N GLY A 204 -0.57 2.54 7.62
CA GLY A 204 -1.92 2.92 8.03
C GLY A 204 -3.00 2.16 7.28
N MET A 205 -2.83 1.99 5.96
CA MET A 205 -3.76 1.17 5.16
C MET A 205 -3.67 -0.31 5.54
N GLY A 206 -2.48 -0.85 5.73
CA GLY A 206 -2.27 -2.24 6.16
C GLY A 206 -2.98 -2.52 7.50
N PHE A 207 -2.89 -1.62 8.46
CA PHE A 207 -3.59 -1.77 9.75
C PHE A 207 -5.12 -1.68 9.60
N LEU A 208 -5.64 -0.77 8.78
CA LEU A 208 -7.07 -0.73 8.48
C LEU A 208 -7.54 -2.04 7.87
N LEU A 209 -6.85 -2.55 6.86
CA LEU A 209 -7.17 -3.81 6.18
C LEU A 209 -7.09 -5.02 7.12
N SER A 210 -6.07 -5.03 7.98
CA SER A 210 -5.93 -6.05 9.02
C SER A 210 -7.12 -6.03 9.99
N SER A 211 -7.52 -4.85 10.46
CA SER A 211 -8.69 -4.71 11.34
C SER A 211 -9.99 -5.18 10.67
N ILE A 212 -10.18 -4.89 9.38
CA ILE A 212 -11.33 -5.37 8.60
C ILE A 212 -11.30 -6.90 8.49
N ALA A 213 -10.12 -7.50 8.25
CA ALA A 213 -9.99 -8.94 8.14
C ALA A 213 -10.26 -9.67 9.48
N VAL A 214 -9.84 -9.07 10.59
CA VAL A 214 -10.00 -9.65 11.93
C VAL A 214 -11.44 -9.49 12.44
N PHE A 215 -12.04 -8.32 12.29
CA PHE A 215 -13.34 -8.00 12.90
C PHE A 215 -14.53 -8.16 11.93
N GLY A 216 -14.28 -8.36 10.62
CA GLY A 216 -15.36 -8.46 9.63
C GLY A 216 -16.29 -7.24 9.68
N ASP A 217 -17.60 -7.46 9.79
CA ASP A 217 -18.60 -6.39 9.82
C ASP A 217 -18.52 -5.49 11.08
N ASP A 218 -17.78 -5.90 12.11
CA ASP A 218 -17.64 -5.15 13.38
C ASP A 218 -16.41 -4.22 13.40
N TRP A 219 -15.68 -4.10 12.30
CA TRP A 219 -14.46 -3.26 12.22
C TRP A 219 -14.73 -1.78 12.53
N GLU A 220 -15.91 -1.26 12.19
CA GLU A 220 -16.29 0.13 12.49
C GLU A 220 -16.44 0.36 14.00
N ASN A 221 -16.99 -0.62 14.73
CA ASN A 221 -17.08 -0.56 16.18
C ASN A 221 -15.69 -0.56 16.83
N PHE A 222 -14.79 -1.43 16.37
CA PHE A 222 -13.39 -1.45 16.83
C PHE A 222 -12.72 -0.07 16.70
N TRP A 223 -12.84 0.58 15.55
CA TRP A 223 -12.25 1.93 15.34
C TRP A 223 -12.93 3.02 16.18
N SER A 224 -14.22 2.90 16.43
CA SER A 224 -14.95 3.81 17.34
C SER A 224 -14.46 3.66 18.78
N GLU A 225 -14.17 2.43 19.22
CA GLU A 225 -13.59 2.13 20.53
C GLU A 225 -12.14 2.66 20.62
N LEU A 226 -11.32 2.48 19.58
CA LEU A 226 -9.97 3.06 19.51
C LEU A 226 -9.99 4.59 19.62
N ARG A 227 -10.91 5.25 18.91
CA ARG A 227 -11.10 6.70 19.03
C ARG A 227 -11.47 7.09 20.49
N SER A 228 -12.37 6.34 21.10
CA SER A 228 -12.75 6.57 22.50
C SER A 228 -11.60 6.33 23.47
N ASN A 229 -10.62 5.52 23.06
CA ASN A 229 -9.40 5.20 23.82
C ASN A 229 -8.23 6.17 23.50
N ASP A 230 -8.52 7.30 22.87
CA ASP A 230 -7.57 8.39 22.55
C ASP A 230 -6.40 7.96 21.66
N ILE A 231 -6.72 7.27 20.56
CA ILE A 231 -5.73 6.93 19.54
C ILE A 231 -5.15 8.20 18.88
N ALA A 232 -3.84 8.23 18.65
CA ALA A 232 -3.20 9.25 17.83
C ALA A 232 -3.15 8.83 16.36
N ILE A 233 -3.43 9.77 15.45
CA ILE A 233 -3.35 9.56 13.99
C ILE A 233 -2.31 10.51 13.41
N ARG A 234 -1.39 9.99 12.60
CA ARG A 234 -0.38 10.78 11.88
C ARG A 234 -0.55 10.62 10.37
N SER A 235 0.03 11.54 9.61
CA SER A 235 -0.07 11.52 8.14
C SER A 235 0.80 10.43 7.52
N GLY A 236 1.95 10.10 8.13
CA GLY A 236 2.92 9.13 7.65
C GLY A 236 3.58 8.32 8.75
N TRP A 237 4.34 7.31 8.32
CA TRP A 237 5.07 6.43 9.22
C TRP A 237 6.15 7.17 10.00
N SER A 238 6.91 8.05 9.36
CA SER A 238 8.00 8.80 9.98
C SER A 238 7.52 9.62 11.19
N GLU A 239 6.38 10.30 11.07
CA GLU A 239 5.79 11.06 12.18
C GLU A 239 5.36 10.13 13.33
N ALA A 240 4.61 9.05 13.02
CA ALA A 240 4.13 8.12 14.03
C ALA A 240 5.27 7.41 14.76
N TYR A 241 6.30 6.99 14.01
CA TYR A 241 7.39 6.21 14.57
C TYR A 241 8.40 7.07 15.32
N TYR A 242 8.92 8.12 14.70
CA TYR A 242 10.00 8.91 15.31
C TYR A 242 9.50 9.97 16.30
N GLU A 243 8.36 10.61 16.01
CA GLU A 243 7.87 11.68 16.87
C GLU A 243 7.07 11.18 18.07
N ASP A 244 6.19 10.18 17.88
CA ASP A 244 5.36 9.67 18.96
C ASP A 244 5.94 8.43 19.66
N PHE A 245 6.29 7.38 18.87
CA PHE A 245 6.70 6.10 19.44
C PHE A 245 8.13 6.12 19.99
N TYR A 246 9.09 6.61 19.20
CA TYR A 246 10.49 6.67 19.64
C TYR A 246 10.69 7.65 20.81
N SER A 247 9.94 8.74 20.86
CA SER A 247 9.93 9.67 21.99
C SER A 247 9.22 9.15 23.22
N LYS A 248 8.52 8.00 23.13
CA LYS A 248 7.66 7.39 24.16
C LYS A 248 6.46 8.26 24.54
N GLU A 249 6.00 9.17 23.67
CA GLU A 249 4.68 9.81 23.87
C GLU A 249 3.53 8.81 23.69
N ARG A 250 3.74 7.82 22.79
CA ARG A 250 2.87 6.65 22.58
C ARG A 250 3.75 5.40 22.60
N ASN A 251 3.37 4.42 23.39
CA ASN A 251 4.18 3.23 23.59
C ASN A 251 3.80 2.05 22.68
N ILE A 252 2.79 2.23 21.82
CA ILE A 252 2.33 1.25 20.83
C ILE A 252 2.20 1.98 19.48
N VAL A 253 2.72 1.38 18.41
CA VAL A 253 2.68 1.96 17.05
C VAL A 253 2.38 0.88 16.00
N THR A 254 1.69 1.28 14.93
CA THR A 254 1.66 0.48 13.69
C THR A 254 2.98 0.64 12.95
N SER A 255 3.74 -0.46 12.81
CA SER A 255 5.03 -0.50 12.12
C SER A 255 5.28 -1.90 11.55
N TYR A 256 6.53 -2.26 11.28
CA TYR A 256 6.91 -3.52 10.67
C TYR A 256 7.38 -4.56 11.70
N ALA A 257 7.28 -5.85 11.37
CA ALA A 257 7.81 -6.95 12.17
C ALA A 257 9.33 -6.86 12.35
N THR A 258 10.01 -6.17 11.46
CA THR A 258 11.45 -5.91 11.48
C THR A 258 11.88 -4.74 12.40
N SER A 259 10.94 -3.89 12.85
CA SER A 259 11.26 -2.75 13.70
C SER A 259 12.02 -3.12 14.98
N PRO A 260 11.75 -4.24 15.68
CA PRO A 260 12.56 -4.64 16.83
C PRO A 260 14.03 -4.91 16.48
N VAL A 261 14.33 -5.37 15.28
CA VAL A 261 15.71 -5.56 14.79
C VAL A 261 16.40 -4.20 14.65
N ALA A 262 15.69 -3.21 14.08
CA ALA A 262 16.20 -1.84 13.97
C ALA A 262 16.51 -1.23 15.36
N GLU A 263 15.57 -1.36 16.30
CA GLU A 263 15.75 -0.86 17.65
C GLU A 263 16.91 -1.54 18.41
N TYR A 264 17.20 -2.80 18.08
CA TYR A 264 18.39 -3.48 18.60
C TYR A 264 19.69 -2.93 18.02
N ILE A 265 19.74 -2.75 16.69
CA ILE A 265 20.95 -2.27 16.00
C ILE A 265 21.31 -0.85 16.42
N PHE A 266 20.31 0.02 16.57
CA PHE A 266 20.51 1.44 16.89
C PHE A 266 20.45 1.78 18.37
N ALA A 267 20.34 0.77 19.24
CA ALA A 267 20.30 1.02 20.69
C ALA A 267 21.58 1.69 21.22
N ASP A 268 21.41 2.81 21.90
CA ASP A 268 22.51 3.50 22.61
C ASP A 268 22.08 3.81 24.07
N PRO A 269 22.67 3.17 25.07
CA PRO A 269 23.75 2.18 24.98
C PRO A 269 23.28 0.86 24.35
N PRO A 270 24.22 0.03 23.81
CA PRO A 270 23.89 -1.29 23.25
C PRO A 270 23.16 -2.20 24.25
N VAL A 271 22.20 -2.95 23.75
CA VAL A 271 21.35 -3.87 24.52
C VAL A 271 21.63 -5.33 24.14
N GLU A 272 21.20 -6.28 24.99
CA GLU A 272 21.38 -7.71 24.73
C GLU A 272 20.23 -8.31 23.89
N SER A 273 19.11 -7.63 23.82
CA SER A 273 17.92 -8.03 23.02
C SER A 273 17.10 -6.80 22.62
N PRO A 274 16.26 -6.89 21.58
CA PRO A 274 15.42 -5.78 21.14
C PRO A 274 14.61 -5.18 22.30
N PRO A 275 14.61 -3.84 22.48
CA PRO A 275 13.86 -3.17 23.52
C PRO A 275 12.34 -3.12 23.23
N THR A 276 11.98 -3.35 21.98
CA THR A 276 10.59 -3.42 21.51
C THR A 276 10.20 -4.86 21.17
N ALA A 277 8.90 -5.09 21.00
CA ALA A 277 8.35 -6.35 20.51
C ALA A 277 7.11 -6.09 19.66
N ILE A 278 6.61 -7.15 19.01
CA ILE A 278 5.45 -7.07 18.12
C ILE A 278 4.27 -7.88 18.65
N ILE A 279 3.08 -7.55 18.17
CA ILE A 279 1.87 -8.36 18.30
C ILE A 279 1.64 -9.02 16.95
N THR A 280 1.62 -10.36 16.91
CA THR A 280 1.67 -11.15 15.68
C THR A 280 0.31 -11.61 15.16
N ASP A 281 -0.78 -11.41 15.94
CA ASP A 281 -2.11 -11.97 15.64
C ASP A 281 -2.85 -11.29 14.47
N SER A 282 -2.37 -10.14 14.03
CA SER A 282 -3.03 -9.29 13.03
C SER A 282 -2.08 -8.58 12.08
N CYS A 283 -0.89 -9.12 11.88
CA CYS A 283 0.06 -8.54 10.92
C CYS A 283 -0.46 -8.64 9.49
N PHE A 284 -0.25 -7.59 8.69
CA PHE A 284 -0.63 -7.52 7.28
C PHE A 284 0.60 -7.64 6.39
N ARG A 285 0.58 -8.55 5.40
CA ARG A 285 1.68 -8.70 4.44
C ARG A 285 1.71 -7.51 3.49
N SER A 286 2.76 -6.70 3.58
CA SER A 286 3.10 -5.65 2.63
C SER A 286 4.15 -6.18 1.64
N VAL A 287 3.93 -5.92 0.36
CA VAL A 287 4.88 -6.19 -0.73
C VAL A 287 5.12 -4.88 -1.45
N GLU A 288 6.36 -4.44 -1.54
CA GLU A 288 6.72 -3.23 -2.24
C GLU A 288 7.27 -3.52 -3.64
N PHE A 289 7.03 -2.59 -4.55
CA PHE A 289 7.40 -2.71 -5.94
C PHE A 289 8.18 -1.48 -6.41
N THR A 290 9.00 -1.70 -7.42
CA THR A 290 9.56 -0.66 -8.28
C THR A 290 8.96 -0.73 -9.67
N GLY A 291 8.98 0.38 -10.41
CA GLY A 291 8.53 0.41 -11.79
C GLY A 291 9.03 1.65 -12.53
N ILE A 292 9.16 1.52 -13.84
CA ILE A 292 9.53 2.62 -14.74
C ILE A 292 8.32 3.51 -14.92
N LEU A 293 8.44 4.80 -14.63
CA LEU A 293 7.34 5.75 -14.77
C LEU A 293 7.04 6.02 -16.26
N ARG A 294 5.75 5.94 -16.63
CA ARG A 294 5.29 6.19 -18.00
C ARG A 294 5.46 7.66 -18.36
N GLY A 295 6.12 7.93 -19.44
CA GLY A 295 6.45 9.28 -19.92
C GLY A 295 7.87 9.70 -19.60
N THR A 296 8.70 8.84 -18.96
CA THR A 296 10.14 9.08 -18.81
C THR A 296 10.83 9.25 -20.17
N ASP A 297 11.76 10.18 -20.24
CA ASP A 297 12.62 10.38 -21.41
C ASP A 297 13.81 9.39 -21.45
N SER A 298 14.06 8.65 -20.34
CA SER A 298 15.21 7.76 -20.16
C SER A 298 14.81 6.29 -19.85
N PRO A 299 13.95 5.63 -20.67
CA PRO A 299 13.42 4.29 -20.33
C PRO A 299 14.52 3.21 -20.28
N ALA A 300 15.59 3.30 -21.07
CA ALA A 300 16.67 2.33 -21.03
C ALA A 300 17.55 2.46 -19.77
N ALA A 301 17.84 3.69 -19.34
CA ALA A 301 18.55 3.94 -18.08
C ALA A 301 17.70 3.51 -16.88
N SER A 302 16.39 3.76 -16.93
CA SER A 302 15.42 3.32 -15.90
C SER A 302 15.34 1.81 -15.79
N ALA A 303 15.35 1.07 -16.90
CA ALA A 303 15.38 -0.38 -16.93
C ALA A 303 16.65 -0.95 -16.26
N LEU A 304 17.82 -0.35 -16.54
CA LEU A 304 19.07 -0.73 -15.86
C LEU A 304 19.00 -0.48 -14.34
N LEU A 305 18.30 0.58 -13.90
CA LEU A 305 18.11 0.82 -12.48
C LEU A 305 17.18 -0.24 -11.87
N VAL A 306 16.10 -0.65 -12.54
CA VAL A 306 15.21 -1.72 -12.06
C VAL A 306 15.98 -3.03 -11.95
N ASP A 307 16.83 -3.40 -12.93
CA ASP A 307 17.73 -4.57 -12.85
C ASP A 307 18.66 -4.48 -11.63
N PHE A 308 19.21 -3.30 -11.35
CA PHE A 308 20.09 -3.09 -10.21
C PHE A 308 19.37 -3.20 -8.88
N LEU A 309 18.19 -2.59 -8.72
CA LEU A 309 17.39 -2.61 -7.50
C LEU A 309 16.92 -4.03 -7.13
N THR A 310 16.82 -4.93 -8.11
CA THR A 310 16.45 -6.34 -7.91
C THR A 310 17.64 -7.30 -7.90
N SER A 311 18.87 -6.80 -8.09
CA SER A 311 20.09 -7.60 -8.02
C SER A 311 20.37 -8.08 -6.60
N VAL A 312 20.99 -9.24 -6.44
CA VAL A 312 21.44 -9.78 -5.14
C VAL A 312 22.20 -8.73 -4.34
N TYR A 313 23.11 -8.00 -4.99
CA TYR A 313 23.89 -6.96 -4.31
C TYR A 313 23.05 -5.89 -3.63
N PHE A 314 22.07 -5.30 -4.34
CA PHE A 314 21.22 -4.27 -3.75
C PHE A 314 20.29 -4.85 -2.69
N GLN A 315 19.76 -6.04 -2.97
CA GLN A 315 18.83 -6.75 -2.11
C GLN A 315 19.44 -7.18 -0.76
N GLU A 316 20.76 -7.44 -0.70
CA GLU A 316 21.47 -7.70 0.55
C GLU A 316 21.74 -6.45 1.39
N LEU A 317 21.62 -5.25 0.82
CA LEU A 317 21.83 -3.99 1.55
C LEU A 317 20.55 -3.44 2.21
N ILE A 318 19.38 -3.70 1.63
CA ILE A 318 18.13 -3.10 2.10
C ILE A 318 17.66 -3.61 3.48
N PRO A 319 17.95 -4.84 3.96
CA PRO A 319 17.54 -5.27 5.28
C PRO A 319 18.07 -4.38 6.42
N GLU A 320 19.32 -3.94 6.38
CA GLU A 320 19.91 -3.10 7.42
C GLU A 320 19.74 -1.59 7.19
N THR A 321 19.19 -1.19 6.04
CA THR A 321 18.97 0.23 5.73
C THR A 321 17.49 0.62 5.78
N ASN A 322 16.62 -0.21 5.21
CA ASN A 322 15.18 0.05 5.15
C ASN A 322 14.36 -0.91 6.04
N PHE A 323 15.03 -1.89 6.68
CA PHE A 323 14.40 -2.88 7.56
C PHE A 323 13.23 -3.63 6.91
N VAL A 324 13.45 -4.05 5.68
CA VAL A 324 12.55 -4.86 4.85
C VAL A 324 13.23 -6.17 4.45
N LEU A 325 12.47 -7.14 3.98
CA LEU A 325 12.98 -8.43 3.55
C LEU A 325 13.13 -8.44 2.02
N PRO A 326 14.25 -8.98 1.48
CA PRO A 326 14.52 -8.94 0.05
C PRO A 326 13.54 -9.79 -0.75
N ALA A 327 13.16 -9.32 -1.94
CA ALA A 327 12.34 -10.08 -2.88
C ALA A 327 13.15 -11.11 -3.69
N ASN A 328 14.47 -10.91 -3.84
CA ASN A 328 15.36 -11.86 -4.53
C ASN A 328 15.72 -13.02 -3.60
N GLU A 329 15.36 -14.24 -4.01
CA GLU A 329 15.55 -15.46 -3.21
C GLU A 329 17.02 -15.86 -3.01
N ASN A 330 17.94 -15.27 -3.79
CA ASN A 330 19.38 -15.50 -3.67
C ASN A 330 20.08 -14.51 -2.72
N ALA A 331 19.37 -13.47 -2.23
CA ALA A 331 19.92 -12.51 -1.29
C ALA A 331 19.97 -13.12 0.13
N GLU A 332 21.11 -12.98 0.79
CA GLU A 332 21.29 -13.44 2.17
C GLU A 332 20.88 -12.35 3.17
N LEU A 333 20.20 -12.75 4.24
CA LEU A 333 19.87 -11.84 5.35
C LEU A 333 21.06 -11.71 6.30
N PRO A 334 21.28 -10.53 6.89
CA PRO A 334 22.25 -10.37 7.98
C PRO A 334 21.91 -11.25 9.18
N GLU A 335 22.92 -11.81 9.88
CA GLU A 335 22.76 -12.71 11.03
C GLU A 335 21.82 -12.13 12.13
N VAL A 336 21.78 -10.81 12.28
CA VAL A 336 20.90 -10.14 13.27
C VAL A 336 19.42 -10.39 13.01
N PHE A 337 19.02 -10.57 11.76
CA PHE A 337 17.65 -10.92 11.39
C PHE A 337 17.33 -12.36 11.79
N ASP A 338 18.24 -13.31 11.60
CA ASP A 338 18.08 -14.70 12.04
C ASP A 338 17.92 -14.81 13.56
N LEU A 339 18.55 -13.88 14.31
CA LEU A 339 18.49 -13.87 15.77
C LEU A 339 17.21 -13.26 16.33
N PHE A 340 16.65 -12.23 15.69
CA PHE A 340 15.63 -11.37 16.31
C PHE A 340 14.38 -11.13 15.46
N LEU A 341 14.37 -11.54 14.20
CA LEU A 341 13.15 -11.43 13.40
C LEU A 341 12.15 -12.49 13.85
N GLU A 342 10.96 -12.07 14.21
CA GLU A 342 9.86 -12.97 14.53
C GLU A 342 9.12 -13.36 13.24
N GLU A 343 8.98 -14.68 13.00
CA GLU A 343 8.22 -15.20 11.86
C GLU A 343 6.72 -14.93 11.99
N ILE A 344 6.08 -14.48 10.90
CA ILE A 344 4.64 -14.25 10.83
C ILE A 344 4.00 -15.26 9.85
N PRO A 345 3.68 -16.46 10.31
CA PRO A 345 3.24 -17.53 9.42
C PRO A 345 1.85 -17.32 8.81
N ASN A 346 1.03 -16.48 9.42
CA ASN A 346 -0.36 -16.24 9.04
C ASN A 346 -0.66 -14.74 8.86
N ALA A 347 0.24 -14.00 8.23
CA ALA A 347 -0.03 -12.60 7.92
C ALA A 347 -1.32 -12.45 7.08
N VAL A 348 -2.12 -11.46 7.41
CA VAL A 348 -3.30 -11.09 6.63
C VAL A 348 -2.87 -10.70 5.23
N THR A 349 -3.54 -11.25 4.23
CA THR A 349 -3.37 -10.89 2.83
C THR A 349 -4.74 -10.58 2.21
N ILE A 350 -4.83 -9.49 1.48
CA ILE A 350 -6.03 -9.12 0.71
C ILE A 350 -5.58 -8.81 -0.70
N SER A 351 -6.31 -9.33 -1.70
CA SER A 351 -5.92 -9.08 -3.09
C SER A 351 -6.01 -7.59 -3.44
N PRO A 352 -5.06 -7.06 -4.23
CA PRO A 352 -5.08 -5.66 -4.67
C PRO A 352 -6.39 -5.25 -5.36
N ASP A 353 -7.03 -6.15 -6.11
CA ASP A 353 -8.34 -5.90 -6.75
C ASP A 353 -9.46 -5.70 -5.73
N LEU A 354 -9.45 -6.46 -4.63
CA LEU A 354 -10.43 -6.31 -3.57
C LEU A 354 -10.22 -5.00 -2.82
N ILE A 355 -8.97 -4.66 -2.57
CA ILE A 355 -8.59 -3.38 -1.96
C ILE A 355 -9.06 -2.23 -2.85
N ASP A 356 -8.75 -2.23 -4.14
CA ASP A 356 -9.14 -1.17 -5.07
C ASP A 356 -10.67 -0.98 -5.13
N ARG A 357 -11.42 -2.09 -5.16
CA ARG A 357 -12.88 -2.09 -5.19
C ARG A 357 -13.52 -1.41 -3.98
N TYR A 358 -12.99 -1.65 -2.78
CA TYR A 358 -13.61 -1.21 -1.53
C TYR A 358 -12.86 -0.08 -0.82
N ARG A 359 -11.63 0.25 -1.23
CA ARG A 359 -10.79 1.25 -0.59
C ARG A 359 -11.54 2.55 -0.28
N ASN A 360 -12.19 3.12 -1.29
CA ASN A 360 -12.86 4.42 -1.14
C ASN A 360 -14.01 4.35 -0.12
N ILE A 361 -14.69 3.22 -0.02
CA ILE A 361 -15.77 3.00 0.96
C ILE A 361 -15.15 2.89 2.36
N TRP A 362 -14.12 2.06 2.52
CA TRP A 362 -13.46 1.84 3.81
C TRP A 362 -12.81 3.13 4.35
N THR A 363 -12.05 3.83 3.51
CA THR A 363 -11.37 5.08 3.94
C THR A 363 -12.37 6.20 4.25
N ALA A 364 -13.44 6.34 3.49
CA ALA A 364 -14.49 7.33 3.78
C ALA A 364 -15.18 7.05 5.12
N ARG A 365 -15.52 5.77 5.40
CA ARG A 365 -16.11 5.37 6.68
C ARG A 365 -15.12 5.56 7.83
N TRP A 366 -13.88 5.14 7.64
CA TRP A 366 -12.83 5.35 8.63
C TRP A 366 -12.64 6.85 8.96
N THR A 367 -12.57 7.70 7.93
CA THR A 367 -12.44 9.16 8.10
C THR A 367 -13.61 9.75 8.89
N GLU A 368 -14.84 9.29 8.63
CA GLU A 368 -16.02 9.73 9.38
C GLU A 368 -15.96 9.30 10.86
N LEU A 369 -15.52 8.06 11.12
CA LEU A 369 -15.47 7.49 12.46
C LEU A 369 -14.32 8.05 13.31
N VAL A 370 -13.14 8.25 12.71
CA VAL A 370 -11.90 8.51 13.45
C VAL A 370 -11.51 9.99 13.44
N LEU A 371 -11.70 10.70 12.32
CA LEU A 371 -11.23 12.08 12.17
C LEU A 371 -12.33 13.14 12.37
N ARG A 372 -13.61 12.78 12.40
CA ARG A 372 -14.74 13.69 12.58
C ARG A 372 -15.54 13.39 13.82
#